data_62c343d424f062b937eaa2c6ee821d9b
#
_entry.id   62c343d424f062b937eaa2c6ee821d9b
#
_cell.length_a   1.000
_cell.length_b   1.000
_cell.length_c   1.000
_cell.angle_alpha   90.00
_cell.angle_beta   90.00
_cell.angle_gamma   90.00
#
_symmetry.space_group_name_H-M   'P 1'
#
loop_
_entity.id
_entity.type
_entity.pdbx_description
1 polymer ?
#
loop_
_entity_poly.entity_id
_entity_poly.type
_entity_poly.pdbx_seq_one_letter_code
_entity_poly.pdbx_strand_id
1 'polypeptide(L)'
;MLKQSKTDFYQSSGRNLARRLGMVAWLLAVLMVPTAHAQSKSTVILGTATPGGGFPVYGEAFAKIINDSGAGLLVEPRNTKGSTENIPLLEAGQLDIALVAGEPAFEALSGIKGPPANLRIIAAMYSTPGMFVVRGDSPYRTIADLKGQAIAFGARGSGLPILARYVLDGLGLDQERDFKAVFLDKAADGPVMLRDGRVAALWGGGAGWPGFTTVMKEGGRFIAPTGEDIARIRAKHSYLGDMTLPANSYPGQPVAIRSVGSWSFVLARPTLDEAVAYQLTGALHRNEKAFAERLPQARESTAANTVAAAYRPELLHPGTRRYLQEIGLLK
;
A
#
# COMPACT_ATOMS: atom_id res chain seq x y z
N MET A 1 -61.67 53.22 57.24
CA MET A 1 -61.64 52.71 55.87
C MET A 1 -60.40 53.27 55.11
N LEU A 2 -59.15 52.83 55.41
CA LEU A 2 -57.94 53.22 54.68
C LEU A 2 -56.76 52.44 55.27
N LYS A 3 -56.71 51.09 55.07
CA LYS A 3 -55.56 50.29 55.48
C LYS A 3 -55.34 48.99 54.61
N GLN A 4 -55.96 48.90 53.42
CA GLN A 4 -55.87 47.64 52.63
C GLN A 4 -55.21 47.83 51.25
N SER A 5 -54.69 49.04 50.90
CA SER A 5 -54.24 49.33 49.58
C SER A 5 -52.70 49.31 49.36
N LYS A 6 -51.88 49.02 50.41
CA LYS A 6 -50.41 49.09 50.28
C LYS A 6 -49.73 47.72 50.22
N THR A 7 -50.43 46.60 50.52
CA THR A 7 -49.82 45.28 50.51
C THR A 7 -49.84 44.60 49.15
N ASP A 8 -50.80 44.94 48.30
CA ASP A 8 -50.91 44.28 46.98
C ASP A 8 -49.91 44.80 45.89
N PHE A 9 -49.38 46.02 46.10
CA PHE A 9 -48.46 46.62 45.16
C PHE A 9 -47.02 46.04 45.26
N TYR A 10 -46.63 45.52 46.43
CA TYR A 10 -45.31 44.94 46.65
C TYR A 10 -45.22 43.45 46.22
N GLN A 11 -46.34 42.72 46.18
CA GLN A 11 -46.34 41.31 45.78
C GLN A 11 -46.33 41.15 44.24
N SER A 12 -46.81 42.11 43.44
CA SER A 12 -46.84 41.99 41.98
C SER A 12 -45.48 42.31 41.34
N SER A 13 -44.67 43.19 41.97
CA SER A 13 -43.37 43.55 41.39
C SER A 13 -42.29 42.46 41.55
N GLY A 14 -42.33 41.68 42.65
CA GLY A 14 -41.39 40.59 42.91
C GLY A 14 -41.57 39.36 41.97
N ARG A 15 -42.81 39.07 41.59
CA ARG A 15 -43.11 37.95 40.66
C ARG A 15 -42.68 38.23 39.22
N ASN A 16 -42.71 39.48 38.77
CA ASN A 16 -42.25 39.88 37.42
C ASN A 16 -40.74 39.96 37.32
N LEU A 17 -40.03 40.28 38.42
CA LEU A 17 -38.57 40.31 38.44
C LEU A 17 -37.99 38.86 38.42
N ALA A 18 -38.56 37.94 39.18
CA ALA A 18 -38.15 36.55 39.19
C ALA A 18 -38.40 35.83 37.83
N ARG A 19 -39.52 36.17 37.14
CA ARG A 19 -39.81 35.66 35.80
C ARG A 19 -38.84 36.21 34.73
N ARG A 20 -38.45 37.48 34.82
CA ARG A 20 -37.49 38.09 33.92
C ARG A 20 -36.08 37.59 34.13
N LEU A 21 -35.64 37.37 35.35
CA LEU A 21 -34.34 36.71 35.66
C LEU A 21 -34.28 35.24 35.24
N GLY A 22 -35.38 34.49 35.40
CA GLY A 22 -35.46 33.10 34.92
C GLY A 22 -35.41 32.97 33.40
N MET A 23 -36.02 33.91 32.64
CA MET A 23 -36.01 33.93 31.19
C MET A 23 -34.62 34.34 30.60
N VAL A 24 -33.90 35.24 31.27
CA VAL A 24 -32.51 35.64 30.89
C VAL A 24 -31.52 34.49 31.18
N ALA A 25 -31.70 33.78 32.31
CA ALA A 25 -30.87 32.61 32.62
C ALA A 25 -31.11 31.44 31.64
N TRP A 26 -32.34 31.25 31.16
CA TRP A 26 -32.67 30.25 30.14
C TRP A 26 -32.12 30.61 28.74
N LEU A 27 -32.12 31.90 28.37
CA LEU A 27 -31.53 32.38 27.13
C LEU A 27 -29.98 32.30 27.12
N LEU A 28 -29.32 32.46 28.27
CA LEU A 28 -27.88 32.29 28.41
C LEU A 28 -27.44 30.80 28.42
N ALA A 29 -28.27 29.89 28.88
CA ALA A 29 -28.01 28.44 28.90
C ALA A 29 -28.10 27.81 27.48
N VAL A 30 -28.90 28.41 26.57
CA VAL A 30 -29.04 27.93 25.18
C VAL A 30 -27.85 28.35 24.30
N LEU A 31 -27.02 29.33 24.72
CA LEU A 31 -25.84 29.78 23.96
C LEU A 31 -24.57 28.97 24.24
N MET A 32 -24.59 28.01 25.18
CA MET A 32 -23.52 27.03 25.38
C MET A 32 -23.82 25.70 24.69
N VAL A 33 -24.27 25.70 23.43
CA VAL A 33 -24.16 24.51 22.60
C VAL A 33 -22.66 24.36 22.29
N PRO A 34 -22.00 23.30 22.78
CA PRO A 34 -20.64 23.05 22.34
C PRO A 34 -20.69 22.89 20.83
N THR A 35 -20.13 23.87 20.12
CA THR A 35 -19.84 23.68 18.69
C THR A 35 -18.94 22.48 18.64
N ALA A 36 -19.50 21.31 18.34
CA ALA A 36 -18.72 20.15 17.94
C ALA A 36 -17.94 20.63 16.71
N HIS A 37 -16.71 21.09 16.92
CA HIS A 37 -15.78 21.29 15.83
C HIS A 37 -15.64 19.92 15.20
N ALA A 38 -16.28 19.71 14.06
CA ALA A 38 -15.97 18.58 13.19
C ALA A 38 -14.47 18.74 12.89
N GLN A 39 -13.66 17.94 13.58
CA GLN A 39 -12.21 17.94 13.40
C GLN A 39 -11.98 17.64 11.93
N SER A 40 -11.52 18.62 11.17
CA SER A 40 -11.25 18.47 9.75
C SER A 40 -10.21 17.35 9.60
N LYS A 41 -10.57 16.32 8.86
CA LYS A 41 -9.63 15.22 8.58
C LYS A 41 -8.44 15.78 7.80
N SER A 42 -7.24 15.38 8.19
CA SER A 42 -6.04 15.67 7.40
C SER A 42 -6.05 14.82 6.13
N THR A 43 -6.07 15.45 4.97
CA THR A 43 -6.03 14.75 3.68
C THR A 43 -4.60 14.27 3.39
N VAL A 44 -4.49 13.02 2.95
CA VAL A 44 -3.24 12.34 2.58
C VAL A 44 -3.38 11.75 1.18
N ILE A 45 -2.62 12.27 0.22
CA ILE A 45 -2.66 11.82 -1.17
C ILE A 45 -1.78 10.57 -1.33
N LEU A 46 -2.39 9.45 -1.74
CA LEU A 46 -1.73 8.16 -1.92
C LEU A 46 -1.49 7.85 -3.40
N GLY A 47 -0.25 7.88 -3.86
CA GLY A 47 0.12 7.39 -5.20
C GLY A 47 0.03 5.86 -5.31
N THR A 48 -0.64 5.36 -6.35
CA THR A 48 -0.81 3.92 -6.59
C THR A 48 -0.10 3.44 -7.86
N ALA A 49 -0.82 3.01 -8.89
CA ALA A 49 -0.27 2.60 -10.18
C ALA A 49 -1.34 2.64 -11.28
N THR A 50 -1.04 2.04 -12.45
CA THR A 50 -2.00 1.92 -13.55
C THR A 50 -3.15 0.96 -13.20
N PRO A 51 -4.36 1.22 -13.71
CA PRO A 51 -5.50 0.32 -13.55
C PRO A 51 -5.18 -1.13 -13.98
N GLY A 52 -5.76 -2.10 -13.26
CA GLY A 52 -5.54 -3.54 -13.46
C GLY A 52 -4.28 -4.09 -12.78
N GLY A 53 -3.47 -3.25 -12.14
CA GLY A 53 -2.37 -3.66 -11.27
C GLY A 53 -2.80 -3.98 -9.84
N GLY A 54 -1.90 -4.57 -9.06
CA GLY A 54 -2.14 -4.86 -7.64
C GLY A 54 -2.19 -3.61 -6.76
N PHE A 55 -1.42 -2.59 -7.06
CA PHE A 55 -1.34 -1.35 -6.26
C PHE A 55 -2.64 -0.56 -6.21
N PRO A 56 -3.40 -0.33 -7.32
CA PRO A 56 -4.72 0.28 -7.21
C PRO A 56 -5.66 -0.48 -6.28
N VAL A 57 -5.73 -1.80 -6.41
CA VAL A 57 -6.59 -2.65 -5.54
C VAL A 57 -6.17 -2.53 -4.06
N TYR A 58 -4.86 -2.59 -3.79
CA TYR A 58 -4.35 -2.42 -2.44
C TYR A 58 -4.60 -1.01 -1.90
N GLY A 59 -4.34 0.01 -2.72
CA GLY A 59 -4.50 1.41 -2.33
C GLY A 59 -5.94 1.78 -1.97
N GLU A 60 -6.91 1.29 -2.72
CA GLU A 60 -8.34 1.46 -2.40
C GLU A 60 -8.71 0.78 -1.07
N ALA A 61 -8.24 -0.46 -0.84
CA ALA A 61 -8.49 -1.17 0.39
C ALA A 61 -7.79 -0.50 1.59
N PHE A 62 -6.53 -0.07 1.43
CA PHE A 62 -5.76 0.69 2.43
C PHE A 62 -6.46 2.00 2.80
N ALA A 63 -6.83 2.80 1.80
CA ALA A 63 -7.51 4.07 2.02
C ALA A 63 -8.81 3.86 2.80
N LYS A 64 -9.61 2.87 2.43
CA LYS A 64 -10.86 2.58 3.14
C LYS A 64 -10.61 2.21 4.59
N ILE A 65 -9.64 1.35 4.89
CA ILE A 65 -9.30 0.95 6.26
C ILE A 65 -8.89 2.17 7.10
N ILE A 66 -8.03 3.03 6.57
CA ILE A 66 -7.58 4.23 7.28
C ILE A 66 -8.75 5.22 7.47
N ASN A 67 -9.53 5.46 6.43
CA ASN A 67 -10.65 6.44 6.45
C ASN A 67 -11.78 6.03 7.41
N ASP A 68 -11.99 4.72 7.57
CA ASP A 68 -13.00 4.16 8.49
C ASP A 68 -12.47 4.03 9.94
N SER A 69 -11.17 4.14 10.17
CA SER A 69 -10.53 3.87 11.47
C SER A 69 -10.79 4.93 12.55
N GLY A 70 -11.33 6.10 12.18
CA GLY A 70 -11.48 7.23 13.10
C GLY A 70 -10.16 7.94 13.45
N ALA A 71 -9.08 7.71 12.72
CA ALA A 71 -7.76 8.29 12.98
C ALA A 71 -7.66 9.79 12.64
N GLY A 72 -8.74 10.45 12.21
CA GLY A 72 -8.70 11.86 11.79
C GLY A 72 -8.04 12.09 10.43
N LEU A 73 -7.87 11.03 9.63
CA LEU A 73 -7.25 11.07 8.31
C LEU A 73 -8.27 10.83 7.21
N LEU A 74 -8.01 11.40 6.04
CA LEU A 74 -8.67 11.10 4.77
C LEU A 74 -7.60 10.74 3.74
N VAL A 75 -7.42 9.45 3.46
CA VAL A 75 -6.52 8.98 2.42
C VAL A 75 -7.24 8.95 1.09
N GLU A 76 -6.67 9.61 0.09
CA GLU A 76 -7.20 9.70 -1.28
C GLU A 76 -6.26 8.99 -2.27
N PRO A 77 -6.64 7.80 -2.79
CA PRO A 77 -5.85 7.11 -3.81
C PRO A 77 -5.84 7.89 -5.12
N ARG A 78 -4.64 8.00 -5.71
CA ARG A 78 -4.41 8.63 -7.01
C ARG A 78 -3.68 7.66 -7.93
N ASN A 79 -4.23 7.38 -9.10
CA ASN A 79 -3.57 6.57 -10.10
C ASN A 79 -2.34 7.27 -10.66
N THR A 80 -1.25 6.51 -10.82
CA THR A 80 0.03 6.91 -11.40
C THR A 80 0.48 5.85 -12.40
N LYS A 81 1.69 5.98 -12.93
CA LYS A 81 2.31 4.90 -13.72
C LYS A 81 2.92 3.80 -12.85
N GLY A 82 3.05 4.03 -11.53
CA GLY A 82 3.58 3.09 -10.54
C GLY A 82 4.87 3.55 -9.88
N SER A 83 5.65 2.62 -9.34
CA SER A 83 6.77 2.88 -8.44
C SER A 83 7.79 3.89 -8.96
N THR A 84 8.14 3.83 -10.25
CA THR A 84 9.16 4.71 -10.84
C THR A 84 8.70 6.15 -11.05
N GLU A 85 7.38 6.38 -11.11
CA GLU A 85 6.78 7.72 -11.09
C GLU A 85 6.50 8.18 -9.65
N ASN A 86 6.11 7.27 -8.78
CA ASN A 86 5.77 7.59 -7.38
C ASN A 86 6.96 8.18 -6.61
N ILE A 87 8.17 7.65 -6.83
CA ILE A 87 9.38 8.12 -6.16
C ILE A 87 9.63 9.61 -6.40
N PRO A 88 9.80 10.10 -7.64
CA PRO A 88 10.01 11.52 -7.90
C PRO A 88 8.82 12.40 -7.49
N LEU A 89 7.58 11.90 -7.56
CA LEU A 89 6.41 12.64 -7.09
C LEU A 89 6.40 12.83 -5.56
N LEU A 90 6.87 11.84 -4.79
CA LEU A 90 7.08 11.96 -3.34
C LEU A 90 8.18 12.99 -3.02
N GLU A 91 9.32 12.92 -3.72
CA GLU A 91 10.44 13.85 -3.52
C GLU A 91 10.03 15.30 -3.85
N ALA A 92 9.20 15.48 -4.87
CA ALA A 92 8.64 16.78 -5.26
C ALA A 92 7.47 17.25 -4.37
N GLY A 93 7.03 16.43 -3.39
CA GLY A 93 5.90 16.76 -2.51
C GLY A 93 4.53 16.76 -3.20
N GLN A 94 4.42 16.16 -4.39
CA GLN A 94 3.17 16.05 -5.15
C GLN A 94 2.28 14.86 -4.69
N LEU A 95 2.87 13.96 -3.91
CA LEU A 95 2.21 12.90 -3.16
C LEU A 95 2.67 12.97 -1.71
N ASP A 96 1.79 12.62 -0.77
CA ASP A 96 2.14 12.52 0.65
C ASP A 96 2.75 11.15 0.96
N ILE A 97 2.10 10.10 0.47
CA ILE A 97 2.55 8.72 0.54
C ILE A 97 2.35 8.04 -0.81
N ALA A 98 3.08 6.95 -1.06
CA ALA A 98 2.89 6.18 -2.28
C ALA A 98 3.28 4.71 -2.11
N LEU A 99 2.65 3.86 -2.93
CA LEU A 99 2.97 2.44 -3.02
C LEU A 99 4.18 2.26 -3.93
N VAL A 100 5.23 1.64 -3.40
CA VAL A 100 6.49 1.42 -4.12
C VAL A 100 6.93 -0.02 -3.96
N ALA A 101 7.20 -0.71 -5.06
CA ALA A 101 7.76 -2.06 -5.05
C ALA A 101 9.19 -2.05 -4.47
N GLY A 102 9.62 -3.18 -3.93
CA GLY A 102 10.85 -3.24 -3.17
C GLY A 102 12.11 -2.94 -3.97
N GLU A 103 12.20 -3.36 -5.22
CA GLU A 103 13.37 -3.10 -6.06
C GLU A 103 13.57 -1.60 -6.35
N PRO A 104 12.58 -0.86 -6.87
CA PRO A 104 12.71 0.59 -7.00
C PRO A 104 12.89 1.31 -5.66
N ALA A 105 12.28 0.82 -4.57
CA ALA A 105 12.52 1.38 -3.23
C ALA A 105 13.97 1.17 -2.80
N PHE A 106 14.52 -0.04 -2.98
CA PHE A 106 15.92 -0.36 -2.68
C PHE A 106 16.87 0.49 -3.53
N GLU A 107 16.65 0.59 -4.86
CA GLU A 107 17.48 1.41 -5.75
C GLU A 107 17.49 2.88 -5.30
N ALA A 108 16.33 3.45 -5.00
CA ALA A 108 16.20 4.84 -4.59
C ALA A 108 16.81 5.11 -3.22
N LEU A 109 16.46 4.32 -2.21
CA LEU A 109 16.93 4.51 -0.82
C LEU A 109 18.42 4.19 -0.64
N SER A 110 18.99 3.35 -1.52
CA SER A 110 20.42 3.00 -1.50
C SER A 110 21.27 3.86 -2.43
N GLY A 111 20.66 4.72 -3.25
CA GLY A 111 21.41 5.60 -4.16
C GLY A 111 22.06 4.87 -5.31
N ILE A 112 21.47 3.78 -5.83
CA ILE A 112 22.07 2.99 -6.93
C ILE A 112 22.10 3.76 -8.26
N LYS A 113 21.11 4.62 -8.50
CA LYS A 113 20.98 5.39 -9.75
C LYS A 113 21.18 6.90 -9.57
N GLY A 114 21.67 7.33 -8.42
CA GLY A 114 21.84 8.74 -8.07
C GLY A 114 22.00 8.91 -6.57
N PRO A 115 21.90 10.12 -6.02
CA PRO A 115 21.89 10.30 -4.57
C PRO A 115 20.76 9.50 -3.91
N PRO A 116 20.96 8.98 -2.69
CA PRO A 116 19.89 8.30 -1.95
C PRO A 116 18.67 9.21 -1.78
N ALA A 117 17.49 8.71 -2.13
CA ALA A 117 16.24 9.42 -1.97
C ALA A 117 15.95 9.64 -0.46
N ASN A 118 15.55 10.84 -0.09
CA ASN A 118 15.20 11.18 1.29
C ASN A 118 13.75 10.78 1.62
N LEU A 119 13.36 9.56 1.27
CA LEU A 119 12.02 9.02 1.57
C LEU A 119 12.02 8.22 2.85
N ARG A 120 10.85 7.99 3.43
CA ARG A 120 10.68 7.23 4.67
C ARG A 120 9.61 6.15 4.52
N ILE A 121 9.80 5.03 5.21
CA ILE A 121 8.87 3.89 5.23
C ILE A 121 7.80 4.15 6.29
N ILE A 122 6.53 4.07 5.88
CA ILE A 122 5.36 4.04 6.77
C ILE A 122 5.00 2.60 7.13
N ALA A 123 4.95 1.72 6.12
CA ALA A 123 4.57 0.33 6.32
C ALA A 123 5.17 -0.58 5.24
N ALA A 124 5.45 -1.83 5.59
CA ALA A 124 5.55 -2.91 4.62
C ALA A 124 4.14 -3.29 4.15
N MET A 125 4.01 -3.57 2.86
CA MET A 125 2.74 -3.98 2.27
C MET A 125 2.61 -5.51 2.25
N TYR A 126 3.28 -6.12 1.30
CA TYR A 126 3.30 -7.57 1.07
C TYR A 126 4.57 -7.97 0.33
N SER A 127 4.91 -9.25 0.46
CA SER A 127 6.02 -9.87 -0.28
C SER A 127 5.65 -10.07 -1.76
N THR A 128 6.64 -9.96 -2.64
CA THR A 128 6.45 -10.08 -4.08
C THR A 128 7.39 -11.13 -4.67
N PRO A 129 7.17 -12.45 -4.39
CA PRO A 129 7.89 -13.51 -5.08
C PRO A 129 7.59 -13.44 -6.58
N GLY A 130 8.64 -13.23 -7.39
CA GLY A 130 8.52 -13.03 -8.84
C GLY A 130 8.49 -14.35 -9.61
N MET A 131 7.60 -14.48 -10.60
CA MET A 131 7.49 -15.68 -11.43
C MET A 131 6.82 -15.36 -12.76
N PHE A 132 6.94 -16.27 -13.70
CA PHE A 132 6.19 -16.23 -14.95
C PHE A 132 4.89 -17.04 -14.81
N VAL A 133 3.87 -16.60 -15.56
CA VAL A 133 2.69 -17.41 -15.82
C VAL A 133 2.56 -17.60 -17.34
N VAL A 134 2.22 -18.80 -17.75
CA VAL A 134 1.99 -19.21 -19.16
C VAL A 134 0.61 -19.83 -19.30
N ARG A 135 0.12 -19.96 -20.51
CA ARG A 135 -1.10 -20.73 -20.78
C ARG A 135 -0.90 -22.19 -20.39
N GLY A 136 -1.97 -22.87 -20.00
CA GLY A 136 -1.91 -24.29 -19.58
C GLY A 136 -1.38 -25.24 -20.65
N ASP A 137 -1.74 -24.98 -21.91
CA ASP A 137 -1.32 -25.73 -23.10
C ASP A 137 0.09 -25.36 -23.62
N SER A 138 0.74 -24.37 -23.00
CA SER A 138 2.07 -23.91 -23.40
C SER A 138 3.13 -25.02 -23.30
N PRO A 139 4.08 -25.15 -24.26
CA PRO A 139 5.17 -26.10 -24.19
C PRO A 139 6.26 -25.72 -23.17
N TYR A 140 6.36 -24.43 -22.80
CA TYR A 140 7.44 -23.91 -21.94
C TYR A 140 7.29 -24.44 -20.50
N ARG A 141 8.36 -24.96 -19.91
CA ARG A 141 8.39 -25.56 -18.55
C ARG A 141 9.35 -24.84 -17.61
N THR A 142 10.41 -24.23 -18.16
CA THR A 142 11.48 -23.57 -17.42
C THR A 142 11.63 -22.11 -17.90
N ILE A 143 12.35 -21.29 -17.12
CA ILE A 143 12.69 -19.92 -17.53
C ILE A 143 13.57 -19.95 -18.80
N ALA A 144 14.44 -20.96 -18.93
CA ALA A 144 15.31 -21.10 -20.11
C ALA A 144 14.50 -21.34 -21.40
N ASP A 145 13.36 -22.04 -21.34
CA ASP A 145 12.50 -22.28 -22.50
C ASP A 145 11.87 -20.99 -23.05
N LEU A 146 11.82 -19.95 -22.25
CA LEU A 146 11.26 -18.65 -22.62
C LEU A 146 12.25 -17.76 -23.41
N LYS A 147 13.53 -18.17 -23.57
CA LYS A 147 14.51 -17.40 -24.36
C LYS A 147 14.01 -17.20 -25.80
N GLY A 148 14.23 -15.99 -26.31
CA GLY A 148 13.79 -15.59 -27.64
C GLY A 148 12.29 -15.34 -27.80
N GLN A 149 11.49 -15.64 -26.77
CA GLN A 149 10.04 -15.44 -26.81
C GLN A 149 9.64 -14.00 -26.45
N ALA A 150 8.44 -13.59 -26.89
CA ALA A 150 7.83 -12.34 -26.46
C ALA A 150 7.29 -12.50 -25.03
N ILE A 151 7.73 -11.66 -24.10
CA ILE A 151 7.37 -11.72 -22.70
C ILE A 151 6.81 -10.37 -22.25
N ALA A 152 5.62 -10.37 -21.64
CA ALA A 152 5.07 -9.19 -20.98
C ALA A 152 5.69 -9.05 -19.58
N PHE A 153 6.59 -8.10 -19.38
CA PHE A 153 7.32 -7.90 -18.12
C PHE A 153 6.60 -6.99 -17.11
N GLY A 154 5.37 -6.57 -17.42
CA GLY A 154 4.57 -5.69 -16.58
C GLY A 154 4.46 -4.27 -17.11
N ALA A 155 3.75 -3.41 -16.39
CA ALA A 155 3.57 -2.02 -16.77
C ALA A 155 4.91 -1.27 -16.69
N ARG A 156 5.19 -0.44 -17.70
CA ARG A 156 6.48 0.27 -17.87
C ARG A 156 6.93 1.06 -16.63
N GLY A 157 6.00 1.68 -15.91
CA GLY A 157 6.29 2.46 -14.70
C GLY A 157 6.24 1.66 -13.39
N SER A 158 5.91 0.35 -13.43
CA SER A 158 5.83 -0.48 -12.23
C SER A 158 7.19 -1.03 -11.79
N GLY A 159 7.24 -1.63 -10.61
CA GLY A 159 8.45 -2.33 -10.13
C GLY A 159 8.67 -3.71 -10.78
N LEU A 160 7.66 -4.29 -11.43
CA LEU A 160 7.76 -5.65 -11.98
C LEU A 160 8.87 -5.81 -13.03
N PRO A 161 9.06 -4.87 -14.00
CA PRO A 161 10.19 -4.95 -14.92
C PRO A 161 11.55 -4.90 -14.21
N ILE A 162 11.63 -4.17 -13.09
CA ILE A 162 12.87 -4.04 -12.32
C ILE A 162 13.17 -5.37 -11.58
N LEU A 163 12.17 -5.97 -10.94
CA LEU A 163 12.31 -7.29 -10.34
C LEU A 163 12.73 -8.34 -11.38
N ALA A 164 12.08 -8.36 -12.56
CA ALA A 164 12.45 -9.26 -13.66
C ALA A 164 13.91 -9.10 -14.06
N ARG A 165 14.38 -7.87 -14.19
CA ARG A 165 15.78 -7.59 -14.54
C ARG A 165 16.75 -8.20 -13.52
N TYR A 166 16.50 -8.03 -12.22
CA TYR A 166 17.35 -8.61 -11.18
C TYR A 166 17.31 -10.14 -11.15
N VAL A 167 16.12 -10.72 -11.32
CA VAL A 167 15.96 -12.19 -11.35
C VAL A 167 16.69 -12.77 -12.56
N LEU A 168 16.49 -12.21 -13.74
CA LEU A 168 17.12 -12.67 -14.98
C LEU A 168 18.64 -12.47 -14.93
N ASP A 169 19.11 -11.30 -14.48
CA ASP A 169 20.54 -11.02 -14.32
C ASP A 169 21.22 -12.01 -13.36
N GLY A 170 20.54 -12.40 -12.26
CA GLY A 170 21.02 -13.46 -11.36
C GLY A 170 21.13 -14.83 -12.02
N LEU A 171 20.35 -15.09 -13.06
CA LEU A 171 20.40 -16.28 -13.89
C LEU A 171 21.40 -16.18 -15.07
N GLY A 172 22.06 -15.04 -15.24
CA GLY A 172 22.94 -14.77 -16.37
C GLY A 172 22.20 -14.45 -17.68
N LEU A 173 20.93 -14.03 -17.55
CA LEU A 173 20.07 -13.65 -18.67
C LEU A 173 19.85 -12.13 -18.66
N ASP A 174 19.63 -11.56 -19.83
CA ASP A 174 19.29 -10.16 -20.01
C ASP A 174 17.86 -10.02 -20.52
N GLN A 175 17.08 -9.13 -19.88
CA GLN A 175 15.66 -8.95 -20.14
C GLN A 175 15.36 -8.51 -21.58
N GLU A 176 16.21 -7.69 -22.19
CA GLU A 176 15.97 -7.12 -23.52
C GLU A 176 16.74 -7.86 -24.62
N ARG A 177 17.91 -8.43 -24.30
CA ARG A 177 18.75 -9.16 -25.26
C ARG A 177 18.30 -10.61 -25.44
N ASP A 178 17.92 -11.30 -24.32
CA ASP A 178 17.59 -12.72 -24.37
C ASP A 178 16.09 -12.98 -24.60
N PHE A 179 15.24 -11.93 -24.56
CA PHE A 179 13.80 -12.01 -24.78
C PHE A 179 13.32 -10.90 -25.71
N LYS A 180 12.15 -11.06 -26.31
CA LYS A 180 11.43 -9.96 -26.96
C LYS A 180 10.60 -9.26 -25.85
N ALA A 181 11.22 -8.30 -25.18
CA ALA A 181 10.62 -7.63 -24.02
C ALA A 181 9.42 -6.77 -24.44
N VAL A 182 8.28 -7.00 -23.80
CA VAL A 182 7.06 -6.21 -23.95
C VAL A 182 6.76 -5.53 -22.63
N PHE A 183 6.81 -4.20 -22.62
CA PHE A 183 6.43 -3.38 -21.48
C PHE A 183 5.04 -2.80 -21.73
N LEU A 184 4.14 -3.05 -20.80
CA LEU A 184 2.73 -2.68 -20.92
C LEU A 184 2.51 -1.20 -20.58
N ASP A 185 1.52 -0.58 -21.22
CA ASP A 185 1.01 0.73 -20.78
C ASP A 185 0.06 0.57 -19.60
N LYS A 186 -0.76 -0.48 -19.61
CA LYS A 186 -1.66 -0.85 -18.50
C LYS A 186 -1.41 -2.29 -18.09
N ALA A 187 -1.38 -2.56 -16.79
CA ALA A 187 -1.19 -3.91 -16.27
C ALA A 187 -2.27 -4.90 -16.75
N ALA A 188 -3.48 -4.42 -16.99
CA ALA A 188 -4.61 -5.22 -17.47
C ALA A 188 -4.42 -5.79 -18.89
N ASP A 189 -3.51 -5.24 -19.69
CA ASP A 189 -3.30 -5.70 -21.08
C ASP A 189 -2.55 -7.03 -21.13
N GLY A 190 -1.73 -7.35 -20.11
CA GLY A 190 -0.89 -8.55 -20.07
C GLY A 190 -1.64 -9.87 -20.24
N PRO A 191 -2.68 -10.17 -19.45
CA PRO A 191 -3.47 -11.38 -19.59
C PRO A 191 -4.13 -11.52 -20.97
N VAL A 192 -4.61 -10.40 -21.55
CA VAL A 192 -5.20 -10.38 -22.89
C VAL A 192 -4.15 -10.74 -23.95
N MET A 193 -2.95 -10.15 -23.85
CA MET A 193 -1.86 -10.46 -24.78
C MET A 193 -1.40 -11.92 -24.70
N LEU A 194 -1.40 -12.50 -23.48
CA LEU A 194 -1.06 -13.91 -23.28
C LEU A 194 -2.14 -14.83 -23.91
N ARG A 195 -3.41 -14.53 -23.69
CA ARG A 195 -4.54 -15.27 -24.28
C ARG A 195 -4.48 -15.25 -25.80
N ASP A 196 -4.24 -14.08 -26.38
CA ASP A 196 -4.18 -13.87 -27.84
C ASP A 196 -2.90 -14.41 -28.47
N GLY A 197 -1.96 -14.95 -27.70
CA GLY A 197 -0.66 -15.46 -28.19
C GLY A 197 0.34 -14.38 -28.63
N ARG A 198 0.07 -13.09 -28.32
CA ARG A 198 1.00 -11.98 -28.57
C ARG A 198 2.24 -12.02 -27.69
N VAL A 199 2.13 -12.67 -26.55
CA VAL A 199 3.24 -12.98 -25.66
C VAL A 199 3.17 -14.46 -25.24
N ALA A 200 4.32 -15.07 -24.99
CA ALA A 200 4.45 -16.46 -24.54
C ALA A 200 4.26 -16.61 -23.02
N ALA A 201 4.60 -15.56 -22.27
CA ALA A 201 4.47 -15.52 -20.82
C ALA A 201 4.19 -14.11 -20.32
N LEU A 202 3.59 -14.04 -19.14
CA LEU A 202 3.41 -12.82 -18.37
C LEU A 202 4.25 -12.93 -17.10
N TRP A 203 5.11 -11.97 -16.84
CA TRP A 203 5.84 -11.82 -15.60
C TRP A 203 5.02 -11.05 -14.57
N GLY A 204 5.09 -11.49 -13.32
CA GLY A 204 4.43 -10.83 -12.19
C GLY A 204 4.95 -11.34 -10.87
N GLY A 205 4.26 -11.02 -9.78
CA GLY A 205 4.66 -11.48 -8.46
C GLY A 205 3.63 -11.21 -7.36
N GLY A 206 3.84 -11.87 -6.23
CA GLY A 206 2.99 -11.77 -5.05
C GLY A 206 1.71 -12.60 -5.12
N ALA A 207 1.00 -12.69 -3.99
CA ALA A 207 -0.29 -13.36 -3.90
C ALA A 207 -1.43 -12.43 -4.36
N GLY A 208 -2.46 -12.98 -5.04
CA GLY A 208 -3.67 -12.24 -5.42
C GLY A 208 -3.47 -11.14 -6.48
N TRP A 209 -2.32 -11.13 -7.19
CA TRP A 209 -2.14 -10.15 -8.27
C TRP A 209 -3.15 -10.37 -9.40
N PRO A 210 -3.89 -9.32 -9.84
CA PRO A 210 -4.99 -9.47 -10.81
C PRO A 210 -4.59 -10.14 -12.13
N GLY A 211 -3.39 -9.84 -12.65
CA GLY A 211 -2.88 -10.45 -13.87
C GLY A 211 -2.75 -11.98 -13.77
N PHE A 212 -2.18 -12.47 -12.68
CA PHE A 212 -2.08 -13.91 -12.42
C PHE A 212 -3.46 -14.54 -12.17
N THR A 213 -4.31 -13.86 -11.40
CA THR A 213 -5.66 -14.35 -11.12
C THR A 213 -6.46 -14.60 -12.41
N THR A 214 -6.35 -13.69 -13.39
CA THR A 214 -7.01 -13.85 -14.69
C THR A 214 -6.48 -15.06 -15.43
N VAL A 215 -5.16 -15.19 -15.60
CA VAL A 215 -4.55 -16.29 -16.34
C VAL A 215 -4.80 -17.63 -15.67
N MET A 216 -4.70 -17.69 -14.34
CA MET A 216 -4.91 -18.95 -13.60
C MET A 216 -6.37 -19.41 -13.63
N LYS A 217 -7.36 -18.50 -13.67
CA LYS A 217 -8.77 -18.86 -13.92
C LYS A 217 -8.99 -19.47 -15.30
N GLU A 218 -8.14 -19.16 -16.26
CA GLU A 218 -8.17 -19.68 -17.62
C GLU A 218 -7.31 -20.96 -17.78
N GLY A 219 -6.89 -21.58 -16.67
CA GLY A 219 -6.10 -22.81 -16.66
C GLY A 219 -4.60 -22.62 -16.89
N GLY A 220 -4.09 -21.41 -16.66
CA GLY A 220 -2.66 -21.12 -16.72
C GLY A 220 -1.84 -21.88 -15.68
N ARG A 221 -0.53 -21.84 -15.80
CA ARG A 221 0.40 -22.42 -14.83
C ARG A 221 1.64 -21.55 -14.66
N PHE A 222 2.24 -21.65 -13.49
CA PHE A 222 3.44 -20.90 -13.16
C PHE A 222 4.72 -21.57 -13.67
N ILE A 223 5.71 -20.73 -13.98
CA ILE A 223 7.13 -21.08 -14.14
C ILE A 223 7.89 -20.21 -13.14
N ALA A 224 8.49 -20.84 -12.15
CA ALA A 224 9.27 -20.18 -11.10
C ALA A 224 10.74 -20.62 -11.15
N PRO A 225 11.68 -19.86 -10.54
CA PRO A 225 13.05 -20.29 -10.37
C PRO A 225 13.13 -21.61 -9.57
N THR A 226 14.08 -22.47 -9.92
CA THR A 226 14.40 -23.66 -9.11
C THR A 226 15.13 -23.27 -7.82
N GLY A 227 15.33 -24.22 -6.91
CA GLY A 227 16.12 -23.97 -5.69
C GLY A 227 17.56 -23.54 -5.98
N GLU A 228 18.18 -24.11 -7.05
CA GLU A 228 19.52 -23.72 -7.52
C GLU A 228 19.51 -22.30 -8.11
N ASP A 229 18.49 -21.98 -8.91
CA ASP A 229 18.31 -20.64 -9.47
C ASP A 229 18.14 -19.59 -8.36
N ILE A 230 17.35 -19.89 -7.31
CA ILE A 230 17.18 -19.03 -6.14
C ILE A 230 18.52 -18.74 -5.47
N ALA A 231 19.34 -19.78 -5.29
CA ALA A 231 20.68 -19.63 -4.68
C ALA A 231 21.58 -18.73 -5.56
N ARG A 232 21.59 -18.94 -6.87
CA ARG A 232 22.37 -18.12 -7.83
C ARG A 232 21.91 -16.66 -7.84
N ILE A 233 20.61 -16.42 -7.91
CA ILE A 233 20.05 -15.07 -7.91
C ILE A 233 20.45 -14.33 -6.64
N ARG A 234 20.29 -14.95 -5.47
CA ARG A 234 20.61 -14.36 -4.16
C ARG A 234 22.10 -14.18 -3.92
N ALA A 235 22.95 -15.03 -4.48
CA ALA A 235 24.39 -14.84 -4.43
C ALA A 235 24.82 -13.53 -5.15
N LYS A 236 24.16 -13.17 -6.24
CA LYS A 236 24.42 -11.92 -6.98
C LYS A 236 23.66 -10.72 -6.42
N HIS A 237 22.43 -10.92 -5.97
CA HIS A 237 21.49 -9.89 -5.49
C HIS A 237 21.01 -10.22 -4.09
N SER A 238 21.88 -10.04 -3.09
CA SER A 238 21.66 -10.47 -1.70
C SER A 238 20.49 -9.76 -1.00
N TYR A 239 20.04 -8.61 -1.51
CA TYR A 239 18.88 -7.92 -0.96
C TYR A 239 17.54 -8.60 -1.33
N LEU A 240 17.52 -9.46 -2.36
CA LEU A 240 16.34 -10.26 -2.69
C LEU A 240 16.16 -11.39 -1.67
N GLY A 241 14.95 -11.50 -1.12
CA GLY A 241 14.59 -12.56 -0.19
C GLY A 241 14.25 -13.88 -0.90
N ASP A 242 14.54 -15.00 -0.23
CA ASP A 242 13.90 -16.29 -0.56
C ASP A 242 12.46 -16.21 -0.03
N MET A 243 11.50 -16.25 -0.94
CA MET A 243 10.10 -16.00 -0.65
C MET A 243 9.23 -17.14 -1.15
N THR A 244 8.10 -17.34 -0.51
CA THR A 244 7.16 -18.40 -0.87
C THR A 244 5.79 -17.81 -1.16
N LEU A 245 5.27 -18.10 -2.36
CA LEU A 245 3.86 -17.94 -2.64
C LEU A 245 3.10 -19.11 -1.97
N PRO A 246 2.22 -18.85 -1.01
CA PRO A 246 1.49 -19.91 -0.32
C PRO A 246 0.65 -20.77 -1.27
N ALA A 247 0.43 -22.04 -0.93
CA ALA A 247 -0.53 -22.87 -1.63
C ALA A 247 -1.93 -22.22 -1.65
N ASN A 248 -2.67 -22.47 -2.71
CA ASN A 248 -4.03 -21.93 -2.91
C ASN A 248 -4.12 -20.39 -2.98
N SER A 249 -3.01 -19.71 -3.27
CA SER A 249 -3.01 -18.27 -3.56
C SER A 249 -3.73 -17.94 -4.87
N TYR A 250 -3.82 -18.92 -5.77
CA TYR A 250 -4.51 -18.79 -7.07
C TYR A 250 -5.31 -20.06 -7.40
N PRO A 251 -6.36 -19.97 -8.24
CA PRO A 251 -7.05 -21.15 -8.77
C PRO A 251 -6.06 -22.12 -9.43
N GLY A 252 -6.20 -23.42 -9.15
CA GLY A 252 -5.34 -24.44 -9.76
C GLY A 252 -3.89 -24.48 -9.28
N GLN A 253 -3.56 -23.78 -8.18
CA GLN A 253 -2.22 -23.79 -7.58
C GLN A 253 -2.27 -24.47 -6.18
N PRO A 254 -2.30 -25.81 -6.11
CA PRO A 254 -2.46 -26.53 -4.84
C PRO A 254 -1.20 -26.61 -3.97
N VAL A 255 -0.04 -26.28 -4.52
CA VAL A 255 1.26 -26.36 -3.82
C VAL A 255 1.89 -24.97 -3.69
N ALA A 256 2.64 -24.76 -2.61
CA ALA A 256 3.42 -23.56 -2.43
C ALA A 256 4.53 -23.46 -3.49
N ILE A 257 4.85 -22.23 -3.92
CA ILE A 257 5.89 -21.98 -4.94
C ILE A 257 6.96 -21.10 -4.30
N ARG A 258 8.20 -21.62 -4.24
CA ARG A 258 9.36 -20.82 -3.83
C ARG A 258 9.85 -19.96 -4.99
N SER A 259 10.28 -18.76 -4.69
CA SER A 259 10.89 -17.81 -5.62
C SER A 259 11.75 -16.81 -4.88
N VAL A 260 12.22 -15.80 -5.58
CA VAL A 260 12.89 -14.63 -5.02
C VAL A 260 12.06 -13.38 -5.23
N GLY A 261 12.22 -12.44 -4.33
CA GLY A 261 11.50 -11.16 -4.43
C GLY A 261 11.87 -10.22 -3.29
N SER A 262 11.08 -9.17 -3.15
CA SER A 262 11.24 -8.17 -2.11
C SER A 262 9.89 -7.76 -1.51
N TRP A 263 9.93 -6.99 -0.44
CA TRP A 263 8.76 -6.36 0.14
C TRP A 263 8.41 -5.08 -0.62
N SER A 264 7.13 -4.88 -0.91
CA SER A 264 6.61 -3.58 -1.32
C SER A 264 6.33 -2.72 -0.08
N PHE A 265 6.40 -1.38 -0.24
CA PHE A 265 6.28 -0.44 0.86
C PHE A 265 5.27 0.67 0.57
N VAL A 266 4.65 1.19 1.63
CA VAL A 266 4.08 2.52 1.67
C VAL A 266 5.22 3.46 2.05
N LEU A 267 5.71 4.27 1.09
CA LEU A 267 6.72 5.29 1.32
C LEU A 267 6.07 6.66 1.51
N ALA A 268 6.69 7.50 2.30
CA ALA A 268 6.29 8.87 2.56
C ALA A 268 7.31 9.87 2.02
N ARG A 269 6.82 11.06 1.62
CA ARG A 269 7.66 12.22 1.34
C ARG A 269 8.45 12.65 2.58
N PRO A 270 9.61 13.29 2.42
CA PRO A 270 10.50 13.61 3.55
C PRO A 270 9.89 14.60 4.55
N THR A 271 8.91 15.39 4.11
CA THR A 271 8.25 16.45 4.90
C THR A 271 6.85 16.06 5.36
N LEU A 272 6.48 14.76 5.32
CA LEU A 272 5.21 14.32 5.91
C LEU A 272 5.24 14.59 7.42
N ASP A 273 4.16 15.11 7.94
CA ASP A 273 4.04 15.40 9.37
C ASP A 273 4.16 14.13 10.23
N GLU A 274 4.89 14.23 11.34
CA GLU A 274 5.16 13.11 12.24
C GLU A 274 3.87 12.56 12.88
N ALA A 275 2.93 13.44 13.23
CA ALA A 275 1.65 13.02 13.79
C ALA A 275 0.80 12.28 12.75
N VAL A 276 0.83 12.70 11.49
CA VAL A 276 0.15 12.00 10.39
C VAL A 276 0.73 10.60 10.20
N ALA A 277 2.05 10.47 10.14
CA ALA A 277 2.72 9.18 10.00
C ALA A 277 2.44 8.24 11.19
N TYR A 278 2.44 8.77 12.41
CA TYR A 278 2.06 8.05 13.62
C TYR A 278 0.61 7.53 13.55
N GLN A 279 -0.32 8.40 13.13
CA GLN A 279 -1.73 8.06 12.97
C GLN A 279 -1.93 6.99 11.88
N LEU A 280 -1.26 7.10 10.73
CA LEU A 280 -1.30 6.11 9.64
C LEU A 280 -0.85 4.73 10.14
N THR A 281 0.32 4.69 10.81
CA THR A 281 0.88 3.42 11.34
C THR A 281 -0.04 2.81 12.40
N GLY A 282 -0.54 3.62 13.32
CA GLY A 282 -1.44 3.17 14.36
C GLY A 282 -2.80 2.71 13.85
N ALA A 283 -3.36 3.42 12.85
CA ALA A 283 -4.61 3.04 12.21
C ALA A 283 -4.46 1.70 11.48
N LEU A 284 -3.37 1.51 10.73
CA LEU A 284 -3.09 0.26 10.04
C LEU A 284 -2.94 -0.91 11.04
N HIS A 285 -2.09 -0.77 12.06
CA HIS A 285 -1.84 -1.81 13.06
C HIS A 285 -3.14 -2.25 13.79
N ARG A 286 -3.94 -1.30 14.27
CA ARG A 286 -5.19 -1.63 14.95
C ARG A 286 -6.24 -2.31 14.06
N ASN A 287 -6.08 -2.23 12.73
CA ASN A 287 -7.02 -2.76 11.75
C ASN A 287 -6.42 -3.86 10.85
N GLU A 288 -5.28 -4.46 11.21
CA GLU A 288 -4.61 -5.51 10.43
C GLU A 288 -5.55 -6.66 10.08
N LYS A 289 -6.36 -7.13 11.04
CA LYS A 289 -7.34 -8.20 10.82
C LYS A 289 -8.41 -7.80 9.81
N ALA A 290 -9.03 -6.64 9.98
CA ALA A 290 -10.05 -6.13 9.06
C ALA A 290 -9.47 -5.88 7.65
N PHE A 291 -8.21 -5.44 7.58
CA PHE A 291 -7.51 -5.26 6.30
C PHE A 291 -7.27 -6.60 5.61
N ALA A 292 -6.80 -7.61 6.33
CA ALA A 292 -6.60 -8.97 5.82
C ALA A 292 -7.89 -9.66 5.36
N GLU A 293 -9.01 -9.42 6.06
CA GLU A 293 -10.35 -9.90 5.67
C GLU A 293 -10.84 -9.23 4.39
N ARG A 294 -10.56 -7.93 4.24
CA ARG A 294 -10.94 -7.16 3.05
C ARG A 294 -10.11 -7.49 1.83
N LEU A 295 -8.81 -7.70 2.01
CA LEU A 295 -7.85 -7.97 0.95
C LEU A 295 -6.87 -9.05 1.40
N PRO A 296 -6.91 -10.28 0.85
CA PRO A 296 -6.04 -11.37 1.28
C PRO A 296 -4.54 -11.05 1.25
N GLN A 297 -4.07 -10.24 0.30
CA GLN A 297 -2.68 -9.76 0.24
C GLN A 297 -2.27 -8.97 1.50
N ALA A 298 -3.21 -8.27 2.12
CA ALA A 298 -2.95 -7.45 3.30
C ALA A 298 -2.72 -8.25 4.58
N ARG A 299 -2.79 -9.60 4.55
CA ARG A 299 -2.36 -10.48 5.66
C ARG A 299 -0.91 -10.25 6.06
N GLU A 300 -0.10 -9.81 5.12
CA GLU A 300 1.32 -9.50 5.34
C GLU A 300 1.54 -8.04 5.77
N SER A 301 0.54 -7.17 5.66
CA SER A 301 0.63 -5.73 5.99
C SER A 301 0.51 -5.51 7.49
N THR A 302 1.52 -5.94 8.25
CA THR A 302 1.53 -5.88 9.72
C THR A 302 2.63 -4.97 10.24
N ALA A 303 2.46 -4.47 11.47
CA ALA A 303 3.48 -3.70 12.16
C ALA A 303 4.77 -4.53 12.36
N ALA A 304 4.64 -5.83 12.68
CA ALA A 304 5.76 -6.74 12.82
C ALA A 304 6.54 -6.89 11.50
N ASN A 305 5.85 -7.09 10.38
CA ASN A 305 6.48 -7.19 9.07
C ASN A 305 7.09 -5.85 8.63
N THR A 306 6.53 -4.72 9.04
CA THR A 306 7.12 -3.40 8.78
C THR A 306 8.50 -3.27 9.42
N VAL A 307 8.66 -3.74 10.66
CA VAL A 307 9.97 -3.77 11.33
C VAL A 307 10.92 -4.75 10.63
N ALA A 308 10.44 -5.95 10.32
CA ALA A 308 11.27 -7.01 9.71
C ALA A 308 11.71 -6.69 8.28
N ALA A 309 10.88 -6.02 7.50
CA ALA A 309 11.14 -5.70 6.09
C ALA A 309 11.93 -4.41 5.89
N ALA A 310 11.99 -3.53 6.89
CA ALA A 310 12.77 -2.29 6.78
C ALA A 310 14.26 -2.62 6.63
N TYR A 311 14.89 -2.17 5.54
CA TYR A 311 16.31 -2.42 5.26
C TYR A 311 17.24 -1.90 6.37
N ARG A 312 16.84 -0.80 6.99
CA ARG A 312 17.48 -0.16 8.14
C ARG A 312 16.41 0.56 8.97
N PRO A 313 16.46 0.51 10.30
CA PRO A 313 15.46 1.19 11.15
C PRO A 313 15.35 2.71 10.91
N GLU A 314 16.45 3.35 10.47
CA GLU A 314 16.50 4.79 10.18
C GLU A 314 15.64 5.20 8.99
N LEU A 315 15.30 4.25 8.12
CA LEU A 315 14.42 4.49 6.98
C LEU A 315 12.93 4.53 7.37
N LEU A 316 12.58 4.03 8.56
CA LEU A 316 11.23 4.22 9.09
C LEU A 316 10.98 5.70 9.36
N HIS A 317 9.77 6.16 9.02
CA HIS A 317 9.36 7.53 9.34
C HIS A 317 9.42 7.79 10.86
N PRO A 318 9.84 8.97 11.36
CA PRO A 318 9.89 9.24 12.80
C PRO A 318 8.60 8.91 13.54
N GLY A 319 7.43 9.31 13.00
CA GLY A 319 6.13 8.96 13.60
C GLY A 319 5.83 7.46 13.60
N THR A 320 6.24 6.75 12.54
CA THR A 320 6.15 5.27 12.48
C THR A 320 7.05 4.63 13.55
N ARG A 321 8.31 5.09 13.67
CA ARG A 321 9.23 4.58 14.68
C ARG A 321 8.69 4.77 16.09
N ARG A 322 8.21 5.99 16.42
CA ARG A 322 7.62 6.30 17.72
C ARG A 322 6.46 5.34 18.02
N TYR A 323 5.54 5.14 17.11
CA TYR A 323 4.43 4.20 17.30
C TYR A 323 4.91 2.76 17.55
N LEU A 324 5.87 2.28 16.74
CA LEU A 324 6.40 0.92 16.85
C LEU A 324 7.18 0.71 18.16
N GLN A 325 7.84 1.75 18.68
CA GLN A 325 8.49 1.74 20.00
C GLN A 325 7.47 1.67 21.15
N GLU A 326 6.40 2.47 21.07
CA GLU A 326 5.33 2.49 22.08
C GLU A 326 4.63 1.13 22.21
N ILE A 327 4.47 0.38 21.11
CA ILE A 327 3.89 -0.97 21.15
C ILE A 327 4.92 -2.09 21.36
N GLY A 328 6.20 -1.74 21.60
CA GLY A 328 7.27 -2.68 21.96
C GLY A 328 7.82 -3.52 20.80
N LEU A 329 7.51 -3.17 19.55
CA LEU A 329 8.04 -3.87 18.37
C LEU A 329 9.41 -3.35 17.91
N LEU A 330 9.79 -2.16 18.28
CA LEU A 330 11.07 -1.54 17.98
C LEU A 330 11.73 -1.08 19.29
N LYS A 331 13.06 -1.29 19.41
CA LYS A 331 13.86 -0.85 20.58
C LYS A 331 14.30 0.60 20.45
#